data_e023d316e6e0eb7bf39dee3a9c5d47c0
#
_entry.id   e023d316e6e0eb7bf39dee3a9c5d47c0
#
_cell.length_a   1.000
_cell.length_b   1.000
_cell.length_c   1.000
_cell.angle_alpha   90.00
_cell.angle_beta   90.00
_cell.angle_gamma   90.00
#
_symmetry.space_group_name_H-M   'P 1'
#
loop_
_entity.id
_entity.type
_entity.pdbx_description
1 polymer ?
#
loop_
_entity_poly.entity_id
_entity_poly.type
_entity_poly.pdbx_seq_one_letter_code
_entity_poly.pdbx_strand_id
1 'polypeptide(L)'
;MNTFSFKNKALYAESVAVTDLMEQYGSPLYIYSRSQIASNWQQFNQAFGDHPHLICYAVKANSNLGVLNVLAKLGSGFDIVSIGELERVIAAGGKPGRCVFSGVSKTETEIQRALELGIYCFNVESAAELDRVESVAKLMSTKAPISIRVNPDVDVNTHPYIATGLKENKFGVSVDRSLSLYKKAEFSKHLDVFGLDYHIGSQINEVSPFIEALEKALELISQLKAEGIKMSHIDIGGGVGIAYNEEKTINIEKYVQSVLDKVGDLEVILEPGRAIVGNAGIFVTQVEYLKQSGVKSFAIIDGAMNDLQRPSLYGSYHQAIAVEDNSKGIKDTWDLVGPICETGDFLAKDRELTLEQGDYVALMSAGAYGFVLSSNYNSRPRVAEVMVSGSSHALVRKRETVGSLFENECIFNDEIN
;
A
#
# COMPACT_ATOMS: atom_id res chain seq x y z
N MET A 1 9.61 11.90 -15.40
CA MET A 1 10.95 11.35 -15.68
C MET A 1 11.02 9.98 -15.03
N ASN A 2 11.62 9.00 -15.71
CA ASN A 2 11.83 7.68 -15.08
C ASN A 2 12.95 7.82 -14.03
N THR A 3 12.64 7.64 -12.76
CA THR A 3 13.59 7.84 -11.64
C THR A 3 14.55 6.67 -11.46
N PHE A 4 14.20 5.51 -12.03
CA PHE A 4 15.11 4.38 -12.19
C PHE A 4 15.47 4.25 -13.67
N SER A 5 16.69 4.57 -14.03
CA SER A 5 17.11 4.61 -15.43
C SER A 5 18.58 4.23 -15.61
N PHE A 6 18.90 3.66 -16.77
CA PHE A 6 20.28 3.37 -17.12
C PHE A 6 21.04 4.62 -17.53
N LYS A 7 22.25 4.77 -16.99
CA LYS A 7 23.27 5.75 -17.40
C LYS A 7 24.60 5.01 -17.50
N ASN A 8 25.29 5.12 -18.65
CA ASN A 8 26.57 4.46 -18.87
C ASN A 8 26.57 2.96 -18.53
N LYS A 9 25.51 2.25 -18.93
CA LYS A 9 25.34 0.80 -18.71
C LYS A 9 25.06 0.36 -17.26
N ALA A 10 24.89 1.27 -16.32
CA ALA A 10 24.52 0.98 -14.95
C ALA A 10 23.14 1.57 -14.60
N LEU A 11 22.38 0.90 -13.75
CA LEU A 11 21.10 1.36 -13.21
C LEU A 11 21.34 2.43 -12.15
N TYR A 12 20.62 3.52 -12.26
CA TYR A 12 20.59 4.62 -11.30
C TYR A 12 19.21 4.73 -10.65
N ALA A 13 19.22 5.02 -9.35
CA ALA A 13 18.08 5.55 -8.63
C ALA A 13 18.25 7.07 -8.56
N GLU A 14 17.42 7.83 -9.28
CA GLU A 14 17.56 9.27 -9.48
C GLU A 14 18.96 9.65 -10.03
N SER A 15 19.88 10.10 -9.16
CA SER A 15 21.26 10.44 -9.57
C SER A 15 22.33 9.61 -8.85
N VAL A 16 21.94 8.55 -8.13
CA VAL A 16 22.85 7.66 -7.41
C VAL A 16 22.91 6.31 -8.12
N ALA A 17 24.10 5.78 -8.35
CA ALA A 17 24.24 4.45 -8.92
C ALA A 17 23.74 3.40 -7.92
N VAL A 18 22.99 2.42 -8.42
CA VAL A 18 22.45 1.34 -7.57
C VAL A 18 23.60 0.50 -6.99
N THR A 19 24.67 0.30 -7.74
CA THR A 19 25.89 -0.40 -7.28
C THR A 19 26.50 0.26 -6.05
N ASP A 20 26.61 1.59 -6.02
CA ASP A 20 27.16 2.33 -4.86
C ASP A 20 26.30 2.09 -3.60
N LEU A 21 24.97 2.01 -3.76
CA LEU A 21 24.05 1.71 -2.66
C LEU A 21 24.21 0.27 -2.18
N MET A 22 24.42 -0.69 -3.10
CA MET A 22 24.63 -2.09 -2.75
C MET A 22 25.95 -2.29 -2.02
N GLU A 23 27.02 -1.62 -2.45
CA GLU A 23 28.32 -1.65 -1.76
C GLU A 23 28.24 -1.06 -0.36
N GLN A 24 27.49 0.04 -0.18
CA GLN A 24 27.40 0.72 1.10
C GLN A 24 26.47 0.02 2.10
N TYR A 25 25.32 -0.52 1.65
CA TYR A 25 24.25 -1.01 2.53
C TYR A 25 24.09 -2.53 2.50
N GLY A 26 24.77 -3.21 1.57
CA GLY A 26 24.72 -4.66 1.38
C GLY A 26 23.45 -5.15 0.66
N SER A 27 23.50 -6.40 0.22
CA SER A 27 22.42 -7.13 -0.44
C SER A 27 21.66 -8.03 0.58
N PRO A 28 20.37 -8.35 0.39
CA PRO A 28 19.39 -7.66 -0.49
C PRO A 28 18.97 -6.29 0.06
N LEU A 29 18.39 -5.41 -0.79
CA LEU A 29 18.10 -4.03 -0.41
C LEU A 29 16.82 -3.51 -1.09
N TYR A 30 15.96 -2.79 -0.34
CA TYR A 30 14.93 -1.95 -0.94
C TYR A 30 15.45 -0.54 -1.17
N ILE A 31 15.19 0.01 -2.35
CA ILE A 31 15.58 1.39 -2.72
C ILE A 31 14.34 2.14 -3.17
N TYR A 32 14.07 3.30 -2.55
CA TYR A 32 12.94 4.16 -2.86
C TYR A 32 13.38 5.50 -3.44
N SER A 33 12.68 5.98 -4.45
CA SER A 33 12.87 7.33 -5.00
C SER A 33 11.89 8.31 -4.32
N ARG A 34 12.44 9.29 -3.63
CA ARG A 34 11.68 10.36 -2.98
C ARG A 34 10.95 11.23 -4.02
N SER A 35 11.60 11.56 -5.13
CA SER A 35 11.01 12.40 -6.16
C SER A 35 9.84 11.71 -6.86
N GLN A 36 9.91 10.39 -7.07
CA GLN A 36 8.80 9.63 -7.67
C GLN A 36 7.60 9.57 -6.73
N ILE A 37 7.81 9.30 -5.42
CA ILE A 37 6.74 9.33 -4.40
C ILE A 37 6.04 10.68 -4.43
N ALA A 38 6.82 11.76 -4.39
CA ALA A 38 6.28 13.12 -4.40
C ALA A 38 5.51 13.44 -5.69
N SER A 39 6.07 13.08 -6.85
CA SER A 39 5.45 13.29 -8.16
C SER A 39 4.13 12.51 -8.29
N ASN A 40 4.11 11.25 -7.88
CA ASN A 40 2.90 10.43 -7.94
C ASN A 40 1.79 11.01 -7.06
N TRP A 41 2.10 11.44 -5.84
CA TRP A 41 1.11 12.07 -4.96
C TRP A 41 0.60 13.40 -5.54
N GLN A 42 1.51 14.21 -6.07
CA GLN A 42 1.16 15.51 -6.67
C GLN A 42 0.25 15.36 -7.89
N GLN A 43 0.37 14.30 -8.68
CA GLN A 43 -0.53 14.04 -9.81
C GLN A 43 -1.99 13.94 -9.34
N PHE A 44 -2.27 13.22 -8.25
CA PHE A 44 -3.61 13.15 -7.68
C PHE A 44 -4.06 14.51 -7.15
N ASN A 45 -3.24 15.15 -6.32
CA ASN A 45 -3.59 16.41 -5.69
C ASN A 45 -3.86 17.54 -6.70
N GLN A 46 -3.04 17.65 -7.74
CA GLN A 46 -3.18 18.68 -8.78
C GLN A 46 -4.39 18.44 -9.69
N ALA A 47 -4.78 17.18 -9.91
CA ALA A 47 -5.92 16.86 -10.75
C ALA A 47 -7.26 17.37 -10.19
N PHE A 48 -7.37 17.56 -8.88
CA PHE A 48 -8.58 18.15 -8.24
C PHE A 48 -8.68 19.66 -8.38
N GLY A 49 -7.58 20.37 -8.69
CA GLY A 49 -7.60 21.84 -8.72
C GLY A 49 -8.06 22.44 -7.39
N ASP A 50 -9.05 23.34 -7.46
CA ASP A 50 -9.63 24.02 -6.29
C ASP A 50 -10.78 23.23 -5.63
N HIS A 51 -11.17 22.08 -6.18
CA HIS A 51 -12.25 21.28 -5.60
C HIS A 51 -11.85 20.73 -4.23
N PRO A 52 -12.71 20.79 -3.19
CA PRO A 52 -12.42 20.24 -1.87
C PRO A 52 -12.07 18.74 -1.95
N HIS A 53 -10.86 18.39 -1.49
CA HIS A 53 -10.39 17.01 -1.55
C HIS A 53 -9.35 16.68 -0.47
N LEU A 54 -9.22 15.40 -0.19
CA LEU A 54 -8.19 14.85 0.69
C LEU A 54 -7.57 13.59 0.06
N ILE A 55 -6.28 13.62 -0.21
CA ILE A 55 -5.54 12.43 -0.63
C ILE A 55 -5.02 11.72 0.62
N CYS A 56 -5.66 10.62 1.01
CA CYS A 56 -5.28 9.77 2.13
C CYS A 56 -4.39 8.63 1.63
N TYR A 57 -3.08 8.76 1.80
CA TYR A 57 -2.17 7.68 1.42
C TYR A 57 -2.46 6.40 2.22
N ALA A 58 -2.71 5.27 1.54
CA ALA A 58 -2.93 3.98 2.19
C ALA A 58 -1.63 3.41 2.79
N VAL A 59 -1.47 3.54 4.10
CA VAL A 59 -0.25 3.18 4.85
C VAL A 59 0.13 1.72 4.67
N LYS A 60 -0.86 0.83 4.56
CA LYS A 60 -0.69 -0.60 4.26
C LYS A 60 0.15 -0.91 3.04
N ALA A 61 0.27 0.00 2.08
CA ALA A 61 1.08 -0.22 0.88
C ALA A 61 2.59 -0.13 1.18
N ASN A 62 3.01 0.83 2.02
CA ASN A 62 4.37 0.96 2.53
C ASN A 62 4.37 1.86 3.77
N SER A 63 4.62 1.28 4.94
CA SER A 63 4.56 1.96 6.24
C SER A 63 5.91 2.47 6.74
N ASN A 64 6.95 2.53 5.89
CA ASN A 64 8.26 3.07 6.26
C ASN A 64 8.15 4.54 6.66
N LEU A 65 8.75 4.91 7.81
CA LEU A 65 8.69 6.30 8.32
C LEU A 65 9.25 7.32 7.34
N GLY A 66 10.28 6.96 6.56
CA GLY A 66 10.83 7.84 5.52
C GLY A 66 9.81 8.12 4.41
N VAL A 67 9.06 7.11 3.97
CA VAL A 67 7.98 7.25 2.99
C VAL A 67 6.85 8.11 3.55
N LEU A 68 6.37 7.79 4.76
CA LEU A 68 5.31 8.55 5.42
C LEU A 68 5.71 10.01 5.65
N ASN A 69 6.98 10.28 6.02
CA ASN A 69 7.49 11.65 6.21
C ASN A 69 7.48 12.48 4.91
N VAL A 70 7.82 11.87 3.76
CA VAL A 70 7.71 12.55 2.46
C VAL A 70 6.27 13.01 2.23
N LEU A 71 5.30 12.11 2.44
CA LEU A 71 3.88 12.39 2.23
C LEU A 71 3.31 13.36 3.25
N ALA A 72 3.70 13.26 4.52
CA ALA A 72 3.31 14.21 5.57
C ALA A 72 3.76 15.65 5.23
N LYS A 73 4.99 15.81 4.71
CA LYS A 73 5.50 17.12 4.26
C LYS A 73 4.77 17.69 3.05
N LEU A 74 4.17 16.84 2.21
CA LEU A 74 3.32 17.26 1.10
C LEU A 74 1.89 17.63 1.55
N GLY A 75 1.54 17.38 2.83
CA GLY A 75 0.21 17.64 3.36
C GLY A 75 -0.78 16.50 3.10
N SER A 76 -0.30 15.29 2.83
CA SER A 76 -1.16 14.10 2.67
C SER A 76 -2.03 13.83 3.90
N GLY A 77 -3.24 13.35 3.68
CA GLY A 77 -3.95 12.50 4.63
C GLY A 77 -3.40 11.08 4.60
N PHE A 78 -3.96 10.21 5.47
CA PHE A 78 -3.53 8.81 5.54
C PHE A 78 -4.74 7.91 5.78
N ASP A 79 -4.86 6.83 5.00
CA ASP A 79 -5.75 5.72 5.27
C ASP A 79 -4.98 4.69 6.11
N ILE A 80 -5.48 4.43 7.31
CA ILE A 80 -4.90 3.51 8.29
C ILE A 80 -5.86 2.37 8.60
N VAL A 81 -5.31 1.21 8.95
CA VAL A 81 -6.09 0.01 9.28
C VAL A 81 -5.73 -0.58 10.66
N SER A 82 -4.87 0.10 11.43
CA SER A 82 -4.50 -0.28 12.79
C SER A 82 -3.94 0.91 13.56
N ILE A 83 -3.91 0.79 14.90
CA ILE A 83 -3.28 1.79 15.75
C ILE A 83 -1.77 1.89 15.47
N GLY A 84 -1.13 0.78 15.11
CA GLY A 84 0.28 0.76 14.75
C GLY A 84 0.59 1.63 13.52
N GLU A 85 -0.30 1.67 12.54
CA GLU A 85 -0.18 2.57 11.39
C GLU A 85 -0.41 4.03 11.80
N LEU A 86 -1.38 4.33 12.69
CA LEU A 86 -1.60 5.68 13.20
C LEU A 86 -0.37 6.22 13.93
N GLU A 87 0.21 5.43 14.82
CA GLU A 87 1.42 5.84 15.56
C GLU A 87 2.62 6.04 14.62
N ARG A 88 2.74 5.24 13.54
CA ARG A 88 3.75 5.48 12.48
C ARG A 88 3.52 6.80 11.75
N VAL A 89 2.28 7.12 11.41
CA VAL A 89 1.92 8.41 10.78
C VAL A 89 2.34 9.57 11.67
N ILE A 90 2.04 9.51 12.97
CA ILE A 90 2.42 10.54 13.94
C ILE A 90 3.94 10.65 14.05
N ALA A 91 4.64 9.53 14.21
CA ALA A 91 6.10 9.48 14.27
C ALA A 91 6.77 10.06 13.01
N ALA A 92 6.12 9.94 11.86
CA ALA A 92 6.57 10.51 10.59
C ALA A 92 6.21 12.01 10.42
N GLY A 93 5.51 12.62 11.37
CA GLY A 93 5.07 14.02 11.33
C GLY A 93 3.74 14.24 10.60
N GLY A 94 2.97 13.19 10.35
CA GLY A 94 1.60 13.28 9.84
C GLY A 94 0.62 13.80 10.88
N LYS A 95 -0.52 14.30 10.43
CA LYS A 95 -1.55 14.89 11.31
C LYS A 95 -2.69 13.90 11.53
N PRO A 96 -3.01 13.49 12.77
CA PRO A 96 -4.14 12.59 13.05
C PRO A 96 -5.46 13.09 12.46
N GLY A 97 -5.77 14.38 12.57
CA GLY A 97 -6.96 14.98 11.98
C GLY A 97 -7.07 14.94 10.45
N ARG A 98 -6.12 14.31 9.77
CA ARG A 98 -6.15 13.97 8.33
C ARG A 98 -6.05 12.46 8.09
N CYS A 99 -6.35 11.64 9.12
CA CYS A 99 -6.36 10.18 9.00
C CYS A 99 -7.79 9.65 8.94
N VAL A 100 -8.09 8.80 7.97
CA VAL A 100 -9.29 7.96 7.95
C VAL A 100 -8.91 6.57 8.47
N PHE A 101 -9.76 6.00 9.33
CA PHE A 101 -9.51 4.70 9.94
C PHE A 101 -10.44 3.64 9.36
N SER A 102 -9.90 2.87 8.43
CA SER A 102 -10.57 1.77 7.74
C SER A 102 -10.29 0.42 8.42
N GLY A 103 -10.81 -0.68 7.85
CA GLY A 103 -10.55 -2.05 8.35
C GLY A 103 -11.64 -2.61 9.25
N VAL A 104 -11.83 -3.93 9.15
CA VAL A 104 -13.00 -4.68 9.69
C VAL A 104 -12.92 -5.05 11.18
N SER A 105 -11.85 -4.71 11.88
CA SER A 105 -11.58 -5.25 13.24
C SER A 105 -11.02 -4.21 14.19
N LYS A 106 -11.63 -3.01 14.22
CA LYS A 106 -11.23 -1.97 15.18
C LYS A 106 -11.61 -2.39 16.61
N THR A 107 -10.63 -2.45 17.50
CA THR A 107 -10.81 -2.74 18.92
C THR A 107 -11.24 -1.50 19.70
N GLU A 108 -11.78 -1.67 20.89
CA GLU A 108 -12.17 -0.55 21.77
C GLU A 108 -10.98 0.37 22.09
N THR A 109 -9.81 -0.22 22.34
CA THR A 109 -8.59 0.54 22.65
C THR A 109 -8.08 1.34 21.44
N GLU A 110 -8.19 0.79 20.23
CA GLU A 110 -7.84 1.51 19.00
C GLU A 110 -8.81 2.66 18.71
N ILE A 111 -10.13 2.43 18.90
CA ILE A 111 -11.15 3.46 18.75
C ILE A 111 -10.92 4.58 19.79
N GLN A 112 -10.69 4.22 21.05
CA GLN A 112 -10.39 5.20 22.10
C GLN A 112 -9.17 6.04 21.72
N ARG A 113 -8.06 5.40 21.36
CA ARG A 113 -6.82 6.11 21.00
C ARG A 113 -7.01 7.02 19.79
N ALA A 114 -7.74 6.58 18.77
CA ALA A 114 -8.04 7.37 17.60
C ALA A 114 -8.91 8.61 17.94
N LEU A 115 -9.90 8.45 18.82
CA LEU A 115 -10.71 9.57 19.32
C LEU A 115 -9.90 10.56 20.16
N GLU A 116 -9.00 10.09 21.03
CA GLU A 116 -8.07 10.94 21.80
C GLU A 116 -7.20 11.82 20.91
N LEU A 117 -6.77 11.27 19.78
CA LEU A 117 -5.93 11.96 18.81
C LEU A 117 -6.70 12.82 17.82
N GLY A 118 -8.03 12.69 17.78
CA GLY A 118 -8.89 13.48 16.90
C GLY A 118 -8.66 13.15 15.44
N ILE A 119 -8.81 11.88 15.02
CA ILE A 119 -8.74 11.49 13.63
C ILE A 119 -9.84 12.15 12.79
N TYR A 120 -9.67 12.15 11.46
CA TYR A 120 -10.64 12.73 10.55
C TYR A 120 -11.98 11.97 10.60
N CYS A 121 -11.94 10.64 10.42
CA CYS A 121 -13.16 9.83 10.34
C CYS A 121 -12.86 8.33 10.55
N PHE A 122 -13.83 7.60 11.11
CA PHE A 122 -13.86 6.14 11.08
C PHE A 122 -14.69 5.67 9.88
N ASN A 123 -14.11 4.83 9.02
CA ASN A 123 -14.84 4.10 7.99
C ASN A 123 -15.39 2.81 8.61
N VAL A 124 -16.66 2.82 8.98
CA VAL A 124 -17.35 1.75 9.72
C VAL A 124 -17.83 0.66 8.76
N GLU A 125 -17.51 -0.59 9.06
CA GLU A 125 -17.70 -1.72 8.15
C GLU A 125 -18.82 -2.70 8.59
N SER A 126 -19.44 -2.47 9.75
CA SER A 126 -20.56 -3.31 10.23
C SER A 126 -21.41 -2.62 11.29
N ALA A 127 -22.64 -3.17 11.53
CA ALA A 127 -23.52 -2.70 12.60
C ALA A 127 -22.90 -2.86 14.01
N ALA A 128 -22.24 -3.97 14.24
CA ALA A 128 -21.58 -4.24 15.52
C ALA A 128 -20.40 -3.30 15.78
N GLU A 129 -19.69 -2.91 14.73
CA GLU A 129 -18.63 -1.91 14.83
C GLU A 129 -19.21 -0.52 15.12
N LEU A 130 -20.31 -0.14 14.46
CA LEU A 130 -20.99 1.12 14.74
C LEU A 130 -21.38 1.21 16.22
N ASP A 131 -21.95 0.13 16.77
CA ASP A 131 -22.32 0.05 18.19
C ASP A 131 -21.11 0.18 19.14
N ARG A 132 -19.99 -0.41 18.75
CA ARG A 132 -18.74 -0.31 19.51
C ARG A 132 -18.19 1.12 19.46
N VAL A 133 -18.14 1.76 18.30
CA VAL A 133 -17.69 3.16 18.15
C VAL A 133 -18.55 4.09 18.97
N GLU A 134 -19.89 3.94 18.92
CA GLU A 134 -20.83 4.71 19.73
C GLU A 134 -20.58 4.49 21.22
N SER A 135 -20.39 3.25 21.67
CA SER A 135 -20.17 2.90 23.08
C SER A 135 -18.88 3.54 23.63
N VAL A 136 -17.79 3.47 22.87
CA VAL A 136 -16.52 4.10 23.26
C VAL A 136 -16.65 5.62 23.28
N ALA A 137 -17.25 6.23 22.26
CA ALA A 137 -17.48 7.67 22.21
C ALA A 137 -18.33 8.16 23.39
N LYS A 138 -19.35 7.38 23.76
CA LYS A 138 -20.19 7.64 24.95
C LYS A 138 -19.38 7.59 26.25
N LEU A 139 -18.53 6.57 26.42
CA LEU A 139 -17.65 6.46 27.62
C LEU A 139 -16.69 7.65 27.72
N MET A 140 -16.21 8.14 26.59
CA MET A 140 -15.32 9.30 26.51
C MET A 140 -16.09 10.64 26.56
N SER A 141 -17.41 10.64 26.61
CA SER A 141 -18.25 11.86 26.57
C SER A 141 -17.97 12.75 25.34
N THR A 142 -17.72 12.13 24.19
CA THR A 142 -17.43 12.79 22.91
C THR A 142 -18.35 12.31 21.81
N LYS A 143 -18.17 12.84 20.60
CA LYS A 143 -18.77 12.34 19.37
C LYS A 143 -17.68 11.74 18.48
N ALA A 144 -17.96 10.59 17.88
CA ALA A 144 -17.09 9.96 16.89
C ALA A 144 -17.50 10.38 15.49
N PRO A 145 -16.59 10.97 14.67
CA PRO A 145 -16.83 11.22 13.25
C PRO A 145 -16.82 9.89 12.49
N ILE A 146 -17.88 9.61 11.73
CA ILE A 146 -18.03 8.35 11.02
C ILE A 146 -18.41 8.53 9.56
N SER A 147 -17.91 7.64 8.72
CA SER A 147 -18.48 7.24 7.43
C SER A 147 -18.87 5.77 7.51
N ILE A 148 -19.88 5.36 6.76
CA ILE A 148 -20.19 3.93 6.64
C ILE A 148 -19.64 3.45 5.31
N ARG A 149 -18.82 2.38 5.37
CA ARG A 149 -18.30 1.72 4.17
C ARG A 149 -19.38 0.86 3.54
N VAL A 150 -19.78 1.26 2.34
CA VAL A 150 -20.80 0.58 1.56
C VAL A 150 -20.15 -0.28 0.49
N ASN A 151 -20.67 -1.47 0.29
CA ASN A 151 -20.25 -2.32 -0.81
C ASN A 151 -21.16 -2.05 -2.01
N PRO A 152 -20.67 -1.43 -3.10
CA PRO A 152 -21.48 -1.04 -4.25
C PRO A 152 -21.81 -2.21 -5.19
N ASP A 153 -21.29 -3.42 -4.92
CA ASP A 153 -21.48 -4.63 -5.73
C ASP A 153 -21.10 -4.39 -7.20
N VAL A 154 -19.86 -3.96 -7.41
CA VAL A 154 -19.24 -3.76 -8.72
C VAL A 154 -18.17 -4.80 -8.95
N ASP A 155 -18.26 -5.52 -10.05
CA ASP A 155 -17.24 -6.49 -10.44
C ASP A 155 -16.05 -5.77 -11.12
N VAL A 156 -14.88 -6.00 -10.57
CA VAL A 156 -13.62 -5.52 -11.11
C VAL A 156 -12.79 -6.72 -11.51
N ASN A 157 -12.48 -6.89 -12.79
CA ASN A 157 -11.67 -8.00 -13.30
C ASN A 157 -10.23 -7.97 -12.74
N THR A 158 -10.09 -8.26 -11.44
CA THR A 158 -8.80 -8.31 -10.74
C THR A 158 -8.60 -9.67 -10.08
N HIS A 159 -7.38 -9.91 -9.55
CA HIS A 159 -7.09 -11.15 -8.83
C HIS A 159 -8.09 -11.35 -7.66
N PRO A 160 -8.69 -12.55 -7.46
CA PRO A 160 -9.74 -12.80 -6.46
C PRO A 160 -9.38 -12.35 -5.03
N TYR A 161 -8.10 -12.43 -4.63
CA TYR A 161 -7.65 -12.04 -3.29
C TYR A 161 -7.58 -10.52 -3.07
N ILE A 162 -7.68 -9.70 -4.13
CA ILE A 162 -7.62 -8.24 -4.04
C ILE A 162 -8.86 -7.53 -4.57
N ALA A 163 -9.90 -8.28 -4.96
CA ALA A 163 -11.24 -7.77 -5.23
C ALA A 163 -11.97 -7.58 -3.88
N THR A 164 -12.54 -6.40 -3.61
CA THR A 164 -13.18 -6.07 -2.33
C THR A 164 -14.62 -5.56 -2.47
N GLY A 165 -15.08 -5.34 -3.70
CA GLY A 165 -16.38 -4.74 -4.02
C GLY A 165 -17.56 -5.72 -4.21
N LEU A 166 -17.37 -7.02 -4.00
CA LEU A 166 -18.41 -8.04 -4.18
C LEU A 166 -19.15 -8.36 -2.86
N LYS A 167 -20.41 -8.77 -2.94
CA LYS A 167 -21.26 -9.09 -1.77
C LYS A 167 -20.71 -10.19 -0.86
N GLU A 168 -19.87 -11.09 -1.38
CA GLU A 168 -19.29 -12.20 -0.65
C GLU A 168 -18.04 -11.80 0.16
N ASN A 169 -17.57 -10.58 0.00
CA ASN A 169 -16.38 -10.08 0.68
C ASN A 169 -16.71 -9.68 2.12
N LYS A 170 -15.71 -9.81 3.01
CA LYS A 170 -15.83 -9.44 4.42
C LYS A 170 -15.94 -7.91 4.66
N PHE A 171 -15.82 -7.08 3.62
CA PHE A 171 -15.72 -5.64 3.71
C PHE A 171 -17.05 -4.93 3.45
N GLY A 172 -17.30 -3.90 4.25
CA GLY A 172 -18.43 -3.00 4.09
C GLY A 172 -19.80 -3.64 4.35
N VAL A 173 -20.83 -2.81 4.27
CA VAL A 173 -22.24 -3.22 4.37
C VAL A 173 -22.93 -3.10 3.03
N SER A 174 -23.98 -3.90 2.79
CA SER A 174 -24.81 -3.75 1.59
C SER A 174 -25.54 -2.42 1.58
N VAL A 175 -25.83 -1.89 0.39
CA VAL A 175 -26.58 -0.63 0.20
C VAL A 175 -27.89 -0.64 1.01
N ASP A 176 -28.66 -1.74 0.95
CA ASP A 176 -29.95 -1.86 1.66
C ASP A 176 -29.81 -1.74 3.20
N ARG A 177 -28.74 -2.26 3.76
CA ARG A 177 -28.47 -2.18 5.21
C ARG A 177 -27.90 -0.85 5.63
N SER A 178 -27.16 -0.16 4.76
CA SER A 178 -26.49 1.09 5.08
C SER A 178 -27.49 2.19 5.46
N LEU A 179 -28.64 2.29 4.77
CA LEU A 179 -29.66 3.27 5.07
C LEU A 179 -30.17 3.19 6.52
N SER A 180 -30.38 1.96 7.03
CA SER A 180 -30.81 1.76 8.42
C SER A 180 -29.72 2.15 9.42
N LEU A 181 -28.45 1.89 9.09
CA LEU A 181 -27.31 2.26 9.94
C LEU A 181 -27.11 3.78 9.98
N TYR A 182 -27.22 4.46 8.85
CA TYR A 182 -27.18 5.93 8.80
C TYR A 182 -28.28 6.57 9.63
N LYS A 183 -29.53 6.06 9.52
CA LYS A 183 -30.65 6.53 10.36
C LYS A 183 -30.34 6.32 11.86
N LYS A 184 -29.79 5.16 12.24
CA LYS A 184 -29.38 4.90 13.62
C LYS A 184 -28.30 5.88 14.07
N ALA A 185 -27.28 6.10 13.25
CA ALA A 185 -26.17 7.01 13.57
C ALA A 185 -26.63 8.47 13.73
N GLU A 186 -27.54 8.95 12.88
CA GLU A 186 -28.08 10.32 12.93
C GLU A 186 -28.85 10.61 14.24
N PHE A 187 -29.54 9.59 14.81
CA PHE A 187 -30.23 9.72 16.09
C PHE A 187 -29.30 9.61 17.32
N SER A 188 -28.05 9.22 17.13
CA SER A 188 -27.07 9.09 18.22
C SER A 188 -26.57 10.45 18.68
N LYS A 189 -26.40 10.58 20.00
CA LYS A 189 -25.74 11.75 20.61
C LYS A 189 -24.20 11.65 20.59
N HIS A 190 -23.67 10.49 20.26
CA HIS A 190 -22.25 10.15 20.33
C HIS A 190 -21.61 9.81 18.98
N LEU A 191 -22.39 9.90 17.90
CA LEU A 191 -21.90 9.77 16.53
C LEU A 191 -22.10 11.08 15.80
N ASP A 192 -21.24 11.33 14.82
CA ASP A 192 -21.32 12.44 13.90
C ASP A 192 -21.17 11.90 12.49
N VAL A 193 -22.24 11.96 11.69
CA VAL A 193 -22.24 11.41 10.33
C VAL A 193 -21.53 12.37 9.40
N PHE A 194 -20.37 11.98 8.90
CA PHE A 194 -19.54 12.83 8.05
C PHE A 194 -19.64 12.49 6.57
N GLY A 195 -19.67 11.22 6.21
CA GLY A 195 -19.62 10.85 4.80
C GLY A 195 -20.02 9.41 4.51
N LEU A 196 -19.71 9.00 3.30
CA LEU A 196 -19.85 7.63 2.79
C LEU A 196 -18.51 7.18 2.24
N ASP A 197 -18.11 5.94 2.54
CA ASP A 197 -16.92 5.28 2.02
C ASP A 197 -17.28 4.07 1.15
N TYR A 198 -16.49 3.84 0.12
CA TYR A 198 -16.44 2.57 -0.60
C TYR A 198 -15.08 2.28 -1.18
N HIS A 199 -14.77 0.99 -1.35
CA HIS A 199 -13.54 0.54 -2.01
C HIS A 199 -13.82 -0.72 -2.82
N ILE A 200 -13.56 -0.69 -4.13
CA ILE A 200 -13.97 -1.76 -5.06
C ILE A 200 -12.90 -2.80 -5.35
N GLY A 201 -11.63 -2.51 -5.05
CA GLY A 201 -10.55 -3.46 -5.32
C GLY A 201 -9.19 -2.79 -5.50
N SER A 202 -8.22 -3.55 -6.00
CA SER A 202 -6.85 -3.12 -6.20
C SER A 202 -6.33 -3.51 -7.58
N GLN A 203 -5.37 -2.77 -8.12
CA GLN A 203 -4.78 -2.96 -9.44
C GLN A 203 -5.82 -2.83 -10.58
N ILE A 204 -6.67 -1.82 -10.50
CA ILE A 204 -7.69 -1.50 -11.49
C ILE A 204 -7.08 -0.55 -12.52
N ASN A 205 -7.15 -0.92 -13.79
CA ASN A 205 -6.52 -0.19 -14.89
C ASN A 205 -7.53 0.48 -15.85
N GLU A 206 -8.83 0.44 -15.50
CA GLU A 206 -9.91 1.09 -16.24
C GLU A 206 -10.70 2.03 -15.34
N VAL A 207 -11.20 3.14 -15.91
CA VAL A 207 -11.95 4.16 -15.15
C VAL A 207 -13.40 3.73 -14.92
N SER A 208 -13.99 2.96 -15.85
CA SER A 208 -15.42 2.61 -15.84
C SER A 208 -15.90 1.97 -14.53
N PRO A 209 -15.21 1.01 -13.88
CA PRO A 209 -15.70 0.45 -12.60
C PRO A 209 -15.75 1.48 -11.46
N PHE A 210 -14.81 2.44 -11.44
CA PHE A 210 -14.84 3.51 -10.43
C PHE A 210 -16.05 4.41 -10.60
N ILE A 211 -16.41 4.74 -11.85
CA ILE A 211 -17.54 5.61 -12.13
C ILE A 211 -18.86 4.89 -11.87
N GLU A 212 -18.98 3.61 -12.19
CA GLU A 212 -20.16 2.80 -11.85
C GLU A 212 -20.37 2.74 -10.33
N ALA A 213 -19.33 2.51 -9.56
CA ALA A 213 -19.39 2.50 -8.10
C ALA A 213 -19.76 3.87 -7.52
N LEU A 214 -19.21 4.95 -8.09
CA LEU A 214 -19.53 6.31 -7.71
C LEU A 214 -21.01 6.63 -7.94
N GLU A 215 -21.57 6.26 -9.09
CA GLU A 215 -22.98 6.49 -9.40
C GLU A 215 -23.90 5.81 -8.38
N LYS A 216 -23.65 4.54 -8.04
CA LYS A 216 -24.40 3.81 -6.99
C LYS A 216 -24.27 4.48 -5.61
N ALA A 217 -23.09 4.96 -5.26
CA ALA A 217 -22.86 5.67 -4.00
C ALA A 217 -23.61 7.03 -3.96
N LEU A 218 -23.61 7.77 -5.06
CA LEU A 218 -24.36 9.05 -5.18
C LEU A 218 -25.88 8.86 -5.14
N GLU A 219 -26.41 7.75 -5.69
CA GLU A 219 -27.82 7.39 -5.53
C GLU A 219 -28.17 7.18 -4.05
N LEU A 220 -27.33 6.47 -3.28
CA LEU A 220 -27.54 6.30 -1.84
C LEU A 220 -27.44 7.63 -1.10
N ILE A 221 -26.48 8.48 -1.41
CA ILE A 221 -26.36 9.83 -0.82
C ILE A 221 -27.62 10.66 -1.11
N SER A 222 -28.18 10.56 -2.30
CA SER A 222 -29.45 11.25 -2.65
C SER A 222 -30.62 10.74 -1.81
N GLN A 223 -30.73 9.43 -1.57
CA GLN A 223 -31.73 8.84 -0.69
C GLN A 223 -31.58 9.32 0.76
N LEU A 224 -30.34 9.32 1.28
CA LEU A 224 -30.02 9.80 2.63
C LEU A 224 -30.36 11.29 2.80
N LYS A 225 -30.06 12.10 1.80
CA LYS A 225 -30.42 13.52 1.78
C LYS A 225 -31.94 13.75 1.81
N ALA A 226 -32.72 12.91 1.12
CA ALA A 226 -34.18 12.96 1.16
C ALA A 226 -34.76 12.63 2.56
N GLU A 227 -34.03 11.82 3.34
CA GLU A 227 -34.34 11.49 4.75
C GLU A 227 -33.79 12.54 5.75
N GLY A 228 -33.16 13.62 5.26
CA GLY A 228 -32.62 14.69 6.07
C GLY A 228 -31.17 14.50 6.56
N ILE A 229 -30.54 13.40 6.19
CA ILE A 229 -29.16 13.08 6.56
C ILE A 229 -28.20 13.76 5.58
N LYS A 230 -27.31 14.59 6.10
CA LYS A 230 -26.36 15.35 5.27
C LYS A 230 -24.99 14.68 5.27
N MET A 231 -24.35 14.65 4.10
CA MET A 231 -22.99 14.19 3.92
C MET A 231 -22.06 15.36 3.59
N SER A 232 -20.89 15.40 4.19
CA SER A 232 -19.84 16.38 3.92
C SER A 232 -18.87 15.90 2.86
N HIS A 233 -18.58 14.58 2.85
CA HIS A 233 -17.64 13.99 1.91
C HIS A 233 -18.11 12.64 1.35
N ILE A 234 -17.46 12.24 0.28
CA ILE A 234 -17.49 10.90 -0.27
C ILE A 234 -16.05 10.38 -0.36
N ASP A 235 -15.77 9.25 0.30
CA ASP A 235 -14.52 8.53 0.14
C ASP A 235 -14.70 7.45 -0.93
N ILE A 236 -13.99 7.60 -2.03
CA ILE A 236 -14.06 6.68 -3.17
C ILE A 236 -12.94 5.63 -3.16
N GLY A 237 -12.23 5.55 -2.03
CA GLY A 237 -11.19 4.57 -1.78
C GLY A 237 -9.94 4.74 -2.64
N GLY A 238 -9.21 3.65 -2.76
CA GLY A 238 -8.03 3.54 -3.62
C GLY A 238 -8.30 2.61 -4.81
N GLY A 239 -7.27 1.83 -5.16
CA GLY A 239 -7.41 0.76 -6.15
C GLY A 239 -6.77 1.03 -7.49
N VAL A 240 -6.40 2.27 -7.80
CA VAL A 240 -5.72 2.62 -9.06
C VAL A 240 -4.44 1.80 -9.22
N GLY A 241 -4.34 1.10 -10.35
CA GLY A 241 -3.24 0.22 -10.70
C GLY A 241 -2.01 0.95 -11.23
N ILE A 242 -0.91 0.21 -11.29
CA ILE A 242 0.34 0.62 -11.96
C ILE A 242 0.73 -0.42 -13.02
N ALA A 243 1.60 -0.06 -13.95
CA ALA A 243 2.21 -1.01 -14.85
C ALA A 243 3.32 -1.79 -14.13
N TYR A 244 3.23 -3.11 -14.15
CA TYR A 244 4.31 -4.02 -13.74
C TYR A 244 5.09 -4.55 -14.95
N ASN A 245 4.43 -4.59 -16.09
CA ASN A 245 4.99 -4.96 -17.39
C ASN A 245 4.52 -3.94 -18.44
N GLU A 246 3.63 -4.33 -19.34
CA GLU A 246 3.14 -3.51 -20.47
C GLU A 246 1.68 -3.06 -20.29
N GLU A 247 1.13 -3.22 -19.10
CA GLU A 247 -0.27 -2.85 -18.84
C GLU A 247 -0.49 -1.34 -19.02
N LYS A 248 -1.60 -1.01 -19.64
CA LYS A 248 -2.06 0.39 -19.69
C LYS A 248 -2.52 0.82 -18.30
N THR A 249 -2.09 1.99 -17.88
CA THR A 249 -2.51 2.59 -16.62
C THR A 249 -3.56 3.66 -16.84
N ILE A 250 -4.34 3.93 -15.79
CA ILE A 250 -5.30 5.04 -15.78
C ILE A 250 -4.56 6.38 -15.88
N ASN A 251 -5.08 7.27 -16.74
CA ASN A 251 -4.68 8.67 -16.68
C ASN A 251 -5.38 9.34 -15.49
N ILE A 252 -4.61 9.75 -14.50
CA ILE A 252 -5.12 10.29 -13.23
C ILE A 252 -5.96 11.56 -13.43
N GLU A 253 -5.54 12.47 -14.30
CA GLU A 253 -6.27 13.70 -14.58
C GLU A 253 -7.67 13.41 -15.15
N LYS A 254 -7.75 12.50 -16.14
CA LYS A 254 -9.04 12.07 -16.73
C LYS A 254 -9.91 11.33 -15.71
N TYR A 255 -9.31 10.49 -14.87
CA TYR A 255 -10.03 9.79 -13.81
C TYR A 255 -10.67 10.77 -12.82
N VAL A 256 -9.88 11.69 -12.29
CA VAL A 256 -10.36 12.70 -11.35
C VAL A 256 -11.41 13.60 -12.01
N GLN A 257 -11.19 14.03 -13.26
CA GLN A 257 -12.21 14.82 -13.98
C GLN A 257 -13.55 14.08 -14.10
N SER A 258 -13.52 12.77 -14.42
CA SER A 258 -14.74 11.95 -14.49
C SER A 258 -15.46 11.85 -13.13
N VAL A 259 -14.73 11.91 -12.02
CA VAL A 259 -15.28 11.98 -10.66
C VAL A 259 -15.91 13.35 -10.42
N LEU A 260 -15.19 14.44 -10.71
CA LEU A 260 -15.62 15.81 -10.49
C LEU A 260 -16.89 16.17 -11.27
N ASP A 261 -17.06 15.63 -12.47
CA ASP A 261 -18.27 15.82 -13.29
C ASP A 261 -19.56 15.31 -12.61
N LYS A 262 -19.45 14.53 -11.51
CA LYS A 262 -20.57 13.86 -10.85
C LYS A 262 -20.76 14.21 -9.37
N VAL A 263 -19.71 14.53 -8.63
CA VAL A 263 -19.77 14.63 -7.15
C VAL A 263 -20.41 15.93 -6.63
N GLY A 264 -20.59 16.94 -7.48
CA GLY A 264 -21.12 18.25 -7.05
C GLY A 264 -20.19 18.93 -6.05
N ASP A 265 -20.73 19.39 -4.91
CA ASP A 265 -19.98 20.14 -3.88
C ASP A 265 -19.39 19.25 -2.77
N LEU A 266 -19.53 17.92 -2.87
CA LEU A 266 -18.98 17.02 -1.84
C LEU A 266 -17.46 17.04 -1.86
N GLU A 267 -16.83 17.10 -0.68
CA GLU A 267 -15.41 16.83 -0.57
C GLU A 267 -15.12 15.39 -1.02
N VAL A 268 -14.08 15.21 -1.83
CA VAL A 268 -13.69 13.87 -2.31
C VAL A 268 -12.45 13.37 -1.56
N ILE A 269 -12.57 12.20 -0.97
CA ILE A 269 -11.42 11.49 -0.39
C ILE A 269 -10.97 10.40 -1.37
N LEU A 270 -9.66 10.29 -1.57
CA LEU A 270 -9.01 9.20 -2.30
C LEU A 270 -8.00 8.50 -1.39
N GLU A 271 -7.93 7.17 -1.49
CA GLU A 271 -7.00 6.33 -0.70
C GLU A 271 -5.93 5.63 -1.58
N PRO A 272 -5.16 6.34 -2.40
CA PRO A 272 -4.15 5.70 -3.24
C PRO A 272 -2.99 5.18 -2.38
N GLY A 273 -2.64 3.91 -2.56
CA GLY A 273 -1.44 3.31 -1.97
C GLY A 273 -0.45 2.90 -3.05
N ARG A 274 -0.77 1.83 -3.79
CA ARG A 274 0.05 1.28 -4.87
C ARG A 274 0.43 2.34 -5.90
N ALA A 275 -0.51 3.14 -6.35
CA ALA A 275 -0.27 4.17 -7.36
C ALA A 275 0.74 5.23 -6.93
N ILE A 276 0.93 5.44 -5.62
CA ILE A 276 1.92 6.40 -5.10
C ILE A 276 3.31 5.77 -4.96
N VAL A 277 3.42 4.57 -4.38
CA VAL A 277 4.73 4.04 -4.00
C VAL A 277 5.21 2.86 -4.84
N GLY A 278 4.34 2.20 -5.61
CA GLY A 278 4.67 0.95 -6.29
C GLY A 278 5.87 1.07 -7.22
N ASN A 279 5.81 1.94 -8.21
CA ASN A 279 6.89 2.20 -9.16
C ASN A 279 7.98 3.14 -8.61
N ALA A 280 7.80 3.66 -7.40
CA ALA A 280 8.78 4.48 -6.69
C ALA A 280 9.80 3.63 -5.90
N GLY A 281 9.71 2.31 -5.94
CA GLY A 281 10.63 1.42 -5.24
C GLY A 281 11.04 0.21 -6.07
N ILE A 282 12.27 -0.24 -5.84
CA ILE A 282 12.85 -1.46 -6.40
C ILE A 282 13.37 -2.34 -5.26
N PHE A 283 13.43 -3.64 -5.50
CA PHE A 283 14.12 -4.60 -4.64
C PHE A 283 15.35 -5.14 -5.39
N VAL A 284 16.52 -5.00 -4.81
CA VAL A 284 17.80 -5.40 -5.42
C VAL A 284 18.39 -6.56 -4.65
N THR A 285 18.89 -7.55 -5.37
CA THR A 285 19.42 -8.81 -4.86
C THR A 285 20.68 -9.21 -5.61
N GLN A 286 21.55 -10.01 -5.00
CA GLN A 286 22.78 -10.50 -5.61
C GLN A 286 22.63 -11.94 -6.10
N VAL A 287 23.22 -12.26 -7.24
CA VAL A 287 23.33 -13.62 -7.77
C VAL A 287 24.43 -14.37 -7.01
N GLU A 288 24.04 -15.35 -6.21
CA GLU A 288 24.97 -16.21 -5.47
C GLU A 288 25.52 -17.34 -6.34
N TYR A 289 24.65 -18.00 -7.11
CA TYR A 289 25.00 -19.10 -7.97
C TYR A 289 24.17 -19.15 -9.24
N LEU A 290 24.76 -19.60 -10.35
CA LEU A 290 24.05 -19.97 -11.58
C LEU A 290 24.02 -21.49 -11.71
N LYS A 291 22.84 -22.08 -11.93
CA LYS A 291 22.65 -23.52 -12.05
C LYS A 291 21.83 -23.83 -13.31
N GLN A 292 22.42 -24.57 -14.23
CA GLN A 292 21.76 -25.07 -15.45
C GLN A 292 21.51 -26.57 -15.32
N SER A 293 20.25 -27.01 -15.41
CA SER A 293 19.84 -28.41 -15.25
C SER A 293 19.60 -29.15 -16.56
N GLY A 294 19.83 -28.49 -17.70
CA GLY A 294 19.50 -29.01 -19.04
C GLY A 294 18.02 -28.84 -19.43
N VAL A 295 17.13 -28.59 -18.45
CA VAL A 295 15.70 -28.33 -18.66
C VAL A 295 15.35 -26.89 -18.28
N LYS A 296 15.95 -26.38 -17.18
CA LYS A 296 15.77 -25.02 -16.69
C LYS A 296 17.09 -24.44 -16.18
N SER A 297 17.18 -23.12 -16.25
CA SER A 297 18.31 -22.36 -15.73
C SER A 297 17.83 -21.53 -14.54
N PHE A 298 18.55 -21.65 -13.42
CA PHE A 298 18.26 -20.97 -12.16
C PHE A 298 19.38 -19.98 -11.83
N ALA A 299 19.01 -18.75 -11.57
CA ALA A 299 19.84 -17.79 -10.87
C ALA A 299 19.42 -17.81 -9.39
N ILE A 300 20.26 -18.41 -8.55
CA ILE A 300 20.06 -18.49 -7.10
C ILE A 300 20.54 -17.16 -6.53
N ILE A 301 19.62 -16.43 -5.89
CA ILE A 301 19.85 -15.08 -5.38
C ILE A 301 19.78 -15.06 -3.85
N ASP A 302 20.36 -14.05 -3.22
CA ASP A 302 20.31 -13.86 -1.77
C ASP A 302 18.98 -13.29 -1.24
N GLY A 303 18.17 -12.65 -2.09
CA GLY A 303 16.79 -12.29 -1.81
C GLY A 303 15.84 -13.48 -1.93
N ALA A 304 14.70 -13.46 -1.22
CA ALA A 304 13.78 -14.58 -1.17
C ALA A 304 12.31 -14.15 -1.06
N MET A 305 11.40 -15.14 -1.10
CA MET A 305 9.96 -14.90 -0.90
C MET A 305 9.64 -14.24 0.45
N ASN A 306 10.46 -14.41 1.47
CA ASN A 306 10.28 -13.72 2.75
C ASN A 306 10.60 -12.22 2.67
N ASP A 307 11.34 -11.77 1.66
CA ASP A 307 11.68 -10.36 1.43
C ASP A 307 10.68 -9.69 0.48
N LEU A 308 10.28 -10.38 -0.61
CA LEU A 308 9.29 -9.94 -1.60
C LEU A 308 8.29 -11.08 -1.86
N GLN A 309 7.21 -11.13 -1.07
CA GLN A 309 6.26 -12.24 -1.08
C GLN A 309 5.31 -12.29 -2.29
N ARG A 310 5.11 -11.16 -2.95
CA ARG A 310 4.08 -11.01 -4.02
C ARG A 310 4.19 -12.03 -5.16
N PRO A 311 5.36 -12.38 -5.69
CA PRO A 311 5.45 -13.40 -6.73
C PRO A 311 4.94 -14.77 -6.28
N SER A 312 5.29 -15.19 -5.06
CA SER A 312 4.87 -16.48 -4.50
C SER A 312 3.41 -16.50 -4.06
N LEU A 313 2.90 -15.39 -3.49
CA LEU A 313 1.54 -15.32 -2.94
C LEU A 313 0.46 -15.07 -4.01
N TYR A 314 0.75 -14.21 -4.97
CA TYR A 314 -0.23 -13.74 -5.97
C TYR A 314 0.15 -14.10 -7.41
N GLY A 315 1.27 -14.76 -7.65
CA GLY A 315 1.82 -14.92 -9.01
C GLY A 315 2.18 -13.58 -9.66
N SER A 316 2.43 -12.53 -8.84
CA SER A 316 2.63 -11.17 -9.36
C SER A 316 3.91 -11.07 -10.17
N TYR A 317 3.80 -10.44 -11.33
CA TYR A 317 4.94 -10.10 -12.15
C TYR A 317 5.70 -8.92 -11.57
N HIS A 318 7.03 -9.00 -11.57
CA HIS A 318 7.97 -7.91 -11.43
C HIS A 318 8.97 -8.00 -12.57
N GLN A 319 9.23 -6.89 -13.24
CA GLN A 319 10.30 -6.84 -14.22
C GLN A 319 11.63 -7.03 -13.50
N ALA A 320 12.43 -7.99 -13.95
CA ALA A 320 13.79 -8.23 -13.46
C ALA A 320 14.78 -7.69 -14.48
N ILE A 321 15.73 -6.88 -14.02
CA ILE A 321 16.78 -6.31 -14.88
C ILE A 321 18.13 -6.43 -14.18
N ALA A 322 19.19 -6.72 -14.93
CA ALA A 322 20.56 -6.62 -14.39
C ALA A 322 20.86 -5.16 -14.04
N VAL A 323 21.51 -4.94 -12.90
CA VAL A 323 21.88 -3.58 -12.44
C VAL A 323 22.98 -2.98 -13.32
N GLU A 324 23.84 -3.81 -13.87
CA GLU A 324 24.87 -3.43 -14.84
C GLU A 324 24.76 -4.28 -16.11
N ASP A 325 25.04 -3.67 -17.25
CA ASP A 325 25.11 -4.39 -18.54
C ASP A 325 26.43 -5.19 -18.59
N ASN A 326 26.33 -6.48 -18.23
CA ASN A 326 27.46 -7.39 -18.22
C ASN A 326 27.51 -8.23 -19.52
N SER A 327 28.36 -7.79 -20.48
CA SER A 327 28.54 -8.50 -21.74
C SER A 327 29.30 -9.84 -21.63
N LYS A 328 29.86 -10.18 -20.47
CA LYS A 328 30.65 -11.39 -20.24
C LYS A 328 29.85 -12.52 -19.60
N GLY A 329 28.69 -12.20 -19.03
CA GLY A 329 27.83 -13.16 -18.35
C GLY A 329 27.21 -14.19 -19.31
N ILE A 330 26.57 -15.18 -18.74
CA ILE A 330 25.82 -16.22 -19.49
C ILE A 330 24.44 -15.66 -19.84
N LYS A 331 24.15 -15.55 -21.14
CA LYS A 331 22.82 -15.20 -21.63
C LYS A 331 21.94 -16.45 -21.63
N ASP A 332 20.85 -16.42 -20.85
CA ASP A 332 19.90 -17.52 -20.77
C ASP A 332 18.53 -17.02 -20.31
N THR A 333 17.53 -17.90 -20.28
CA THR A 333 16.22 -17.68 -19.66
C THR A 333 16.27 -18.20 -18.23
N TRP A 334 16.30 -17.29 -17.26
CA TRP A 334 16.51 -17.60 -15.85
C TRP A 334 15.22 -17.58 -15.03
N ASP A 335 15.08 -18.56 -14.12
CA ASP A 335 14.21 -18.42 -12.95
C ASP A 335 15.05 -17.86 -11.79
N LEU A 336 14.66 -16.69 -11.25
CA LEU A 336 15.29 -16.09 -10.07
C LEU A 336 14.69 -16.73 -8.82
N VAL A 337 15.47 -17.52 -8.10
CA VAL A 337 15.05 -18.33 -6.94
C VAL A 337 15.86 -17.99 -5.70
N GLY A 338 15.19 -17.92 -4.56
CA GLY A 338 15.83 -17.59 -3.29
C GLY A 338 16.30 -18.82 -2.52
N PRO A 339 16.84 -18.60 -1.29
CA PRO A 339 17.38 -19.66 -0.43
C PRO A 339 16.33 -20.29 0.51
N ILE A 340 15.05 -19.95 0.44
CA ILE A 340 14.02 -20.56 1.29
C ILE A 340 13.79 -22.00 0.86
N CYS A 341 13.62 -22.91 1.83
CA CYS A 341 13.46 -24.34 1.58
C CYS A 341 12.06 -24.70 1.06
N GLU A 342 11.57 -23.98 0.05
CA GLU A 342 10.30 -24.22 -0.62
C GLU A 342 10.43 -24.08 -2.13
N THR A 343 9.75 -24.93 -2.89
CA THR A 343 9.66 -24.81 -4.37
C THR A 343 8.95 -23.52 -4.79
N GLY A 344 8.14 -22.93 -3.90
CA GLY A 344 7.48 -21.66 -4.09
C GLY A 344 8.37 -20.42 -3.97
N ASP A 345 9.65 -20.59 -3.56
CA ASP A 345 10.58 -19.48 -3.41
C ASP A 345 11.17 -19.04 -4.74
N PHE A 346 10.38 -18.30 -5.48
CA PHE A 346 10.82 -17.62 -6.70
C PHE A 346 10.40 -16.16 -6.66
N LEU A 347 11.26 -15.28 -7.19
CA LEU A 347 10.96 -13.86 -7.32
C LEU A 347 10.61 -13.46 -8.75
N ALA A 348 11.13 -14.20 -9.74
CA ALA A 348 10.74 -14.06 -11.15
C ALA A 348 10.98 -15.38 -11.88
N LYS A 349 10.20 -15.66 -12.91
CA LYS A 349 10.32 -16.84 -13.77
C LYS A 349 10.48 -16.43 -15.22
N ASP A 350 11.24 -17.21 -15.96
CA ASP A 350 11.41 -17.09 -17.41
C ASP A 350 11.89 -15.67 -17.81
N ARG A 351 13.01 -15.20 -17.21
CA ARG A 351 13.61 -13.88 -17.52
C ARG A 351 14.83 -14.03 -18.41
N GLU A 352 14.80 -13.41 -19.59
CA GLU A 352 15.98 -13.31 -20.46
C GLU A 352 16.96 -12.30 -19.89
N LEU A 353 18.04 -12.79 -19.29
CA LEU A 353 19.10 -11.98 -18.68
C LEU A 353 20.48 -12.53 -19.05
N THR A 354 21.47 -11.65 -19.06
CA THR A 354 22.87 -12.03 -19.13
C THR A 354 23.48 -11.84 -17.74
N LEU A 355 23.86 -12.94 -17.09
CA LEU A 355 24.27 -12.94 -15.68
C LEU A 355 25.57 -13.71 -15.47
N GLU A 356 26.35 -13.26 -14.48
CA GLU A 356 27.40 -14.04 -13.84
C GLU A 356 27.24 -14.03 -12.31
N GLN A 357 27.94 -14.90 -11.62
CA GLN A 357 27.93 -14.93 -10.16
C GLN A 357 28.49 -13.61 -9.61
N GLY A 358 27.80 -13.05 -8.62
CA GLY A 358 28.12 -11.75 -8.03
C GLY A 358 27.34 -10.57 -8.62
N ASP A 359 26.69 -10.72 -9.78
CA ASP A 359 25.87 -9.66 -10.38
C ASP A 359 24.70 -9.28 -9.49
N TYR A 360 24.31 -8.00 -9.58
CA TYR A 360 23.07 -7.51 -8.96
C TYR A 360 21.92 -7.53 -9.96
N VAL A 361 20.73 -7.95 -9.48
CA VAL A 361 19.49 -7.92 -10.22
C VAL A 361 18.45 -7.06 -9.48
N ALA A 362 17.83 -6.14 -10.16
CA ALA A 362 16.75 -5.30 -9.62
C ALA A 362 15.39 -5.85 -10.06
N LEU A 363 14.48 -6.04 -9.08
CA LEU A 363 13.06 -6.30 -9.29
C LEU A 363 12.31 -4.98 -9.20
N MET A 364 11.77 -4.54 -10.33
CA MET A 364 11.14 -3.24 -10.48
C MET A 364 9.75 -3.19 -9.85
N SER A 365 9.25 -1.97 -9.58
CA SER A 365 7.90 -1.73 -9.04
C SER A 365 7.62 -2.47 -7.72
N ALA A 366 8.63 -2.58 -6.85
CA ALA A 366 8.57 -3.28 -5.57
C ALA A 366 8.23 -2.37 -4.37
N GLY A 367 7.90 -1.10 -4.60
CA GLY A 367 7.68 -0.11 -3.54
C GLY A 367 6.40 -0.30 -2.75
N ALA A 368 5.37 -0.97 -3.32
CA ALA A 368 4.10 -1.25 -2.66
C ALA A 368 3.95 -2.74 -2.36
N TYR A 369 3.51 -3.06 -1.13
CA TYR A 369 3.28 -4.44 -0.68
C TYR A 369 4.52 -5.35 -0.84
N GLY A 370 5.71 -4.74 -0.82
CA GLY A 370 7.00 -5.42 -0.75
C GLY A 370 7.41 -5.62 0.71
N PHE A 371 8.23 -4.70 1.24
CA PHE A 371 8.76 -4.79 2.59
C PHE A 371 7.68 -5.01 3.68
N VAL A 372 6.50 -4.40 3.56
CA VAL A 372 5.41 -4.53 4.55
C VAL A 372 4.87 -5.96 4.69
N LEU A 373 5.04 -6.81 3.69
CA LEU A 373 4.70 -8.23 3.72
C LEU A 373 5.90 -9.13 4.08
N SER A 374 7.08 -8.56 4.30
CA SER A 374 8.28 -9.35 4.62
C SER A 374 8.15 -10.03 5.98
N SER A 375 8.82 -11.15 6.12
CA SER A 375 8.83 -11.97 7.33
C SER A 375 10.24 -12.47 7.66
N ASN A 376 10.37 -13.12 8.82
CA ASN A 376 11.60 -13.77 9.25
C ASN A 376 11.59 -15.27 8.96
N TYR A 377 10.84 -15.71 7.93
CA TYR A 377 10.78 -17.12 7.58
C TYR A 377 12.18 -17.70 7.34
N ASN A 378 12.41 -18.95 7.78
CA ASN A 378 13.71 -19.60 7.90
C ASN A 378 14.74 -18.82 8.76
N SER A 379 14.28 -18.05 9.74
CA SER A 379 15.12 -17.21 10.63
C SER A 379 16.04 -16.25 9.85
N ARG A 380 15.52 -15.68 8.75
CA ARG A 380 16.25 -14.70 7.95
C ARG A 380 15.94 -13.28 8.45
N PRO A 381 16.97 -12.44 8.69
CA PRO A 381 16.79 -11.04 9.02
C PRO A 381 16.09 -10.27 7.89
N ARG A 382 15.14 -9.40 8.21
CA ARG A 382 14.57 -8.49 7.21
C ARG A 382 15.61 -7.50 6.73
N VAL A 383 15.53 -7.16 5.45
CA VAL A 383 16.51 -6.36 4.73
C VAL A 383 16.50 -4.87 5.11
N ALA A 384 17.53 -4.13 4.69
CA ALA A 384 17.56 -2.69 4.84
C ALA A 384 16.66 -1.98 3.80
N GLU A 385 16.27 -0.73 4.11
CA GLU A 385 15.54 0.14 3.19
C GLU A 385 16.27 1.49 3.08
N VAL A 386 16.50 1.95 1.86
CA VAL A 386 17.20 3.20 1.53
C VAL A 386 16.30 4.11 0.73
N MET A 387 16.31 5.39 1.02
CA MET A 387 15.64 6.42 0.21
C MET A 387 16.66 7.30 -0.49
N VAL A 388 16.46 7.52 -1.78
CA VAL A 388 17.27 8.40 -2.63
C VAL A 388 16.50 9.69 -2.93
N SER A 389 17.20 10.82 -2.92
CA SER A 389 16.70 12.15 -3.24
C SER A 389 17.74 12.93 -4.03
N GLY A 390 17.61 13.01 -5.33
CA GLY A 390 18.62 13.60 -6.22
C GLY A 390 19.94 12.83 -6.16
N SER A 391 21.00 13.47 -5.73
CA SER A 391 22.32 12.86 -5.51
C SER A 391 22.56 12.41 -4.06
N SER A 392 21.60 12.59 -3.17
CA SER A 392 21.70 12.21 -1.77
C SER A 392 20.88 10.94 -1.49
N HIS A 393 21.30 10.17 -0.50
CA HIS A 393 20.56 9.01 -0.03
C HIS A 393 20.67 8.85 1.49
N ALA A 394 19.73 8.13 2.08
CA ALA A 394 19.73 7.85 3.51
C ALA A 394 19.16 6.47 3.79
N LEU A 395 19.73 5.80 4.80
CA LEU A 395 19.16 4.59 5.37
C LEU A 395 17.88 4.96 6.14
N VAL A 396 16.73 4.50 5.67
CA VAL A 396 15.42 4.74 6.30
C VAL A 396 14.93 3.55 7.12
N ARG A 397 15.62 2.41 7.01
CA ARG A 397 15.48 1.25 7.90
C ARG A 397 16.78 0.44 7.92
N LYS A 398 17.28 0.15 9.10
CA LYS A 398 18.43 -0.74 9.29
C LYS A 398 18.03 -2.18 8.99
N ARG A 399 18.99 -2.97 8.43
CA ARG A 399 18.88 -4.42 8.34
C ARG A 399 18.77 -5.01 9.76
N GLU A 400 17.90 -5.99 9.95
CA GLU A 400 17.84 -6.73 11.20
C GLU A 400 19.14 -7.54 11.41
N THR A 401 19.49 -7.79 12.65
CA THR A 401 20.59 -8.69 13.01
C THR A 401 20.05 -10.07 13.37
N VAL A 402 20.86 -11.11 13.24
CA VAL A 402 20.44 -12.46 13.67
C VAL A 402 20.04 -12.45 15.15
N GLY A 403 20.75 -11.70 16.01
CA GLY A 403 20.44 -11.59 17.43
C GLY A 403 19.08 -10.98 17.71
N SER A 404 18.63 -9.99 16.91
CA SER A 404 17.31 -9.36 17.08
C SER A 404 16.13 -10.28 16.74
N LEU A 405 16.36 -11.41 16.08
CA LEU A 405 15.31 -12.37 15.74
C LEU A 405 14.72 -13.08 16.96
N PHE A 406 15.53 -13.26 18.00
CA PHE A 406 15.15 -13.99 19.21
C PHE A 406 15.38 -13.19 20.51
N GLU A 407 15.58 -11.87 20.42
CA GLU A 407 15.77 -10.99 21.60
C GLU A 407 14.59 -10.97 22.56
N ASN A 408 13.39 -11.30 22.06
CA ASN A 408 12.16 -11.35 22.85
C ASN A 408 11.75 -12.79 23.23
N GLU A 409 12.59 -13.80 22.96
CA GLU A 409 12.34 -15.19 23.30
C GLU A 409 12.98 -15.57 24.62
N CYS A 410 12.33 -16.46 25.36
CA CYS A 410 12.86 -16.98 26.64
C CYS A 410 12.97 -18.51 26.56
N ILE A 411 14.01 -19.06 27.20
CA ILE A 411 14.15 -20.49 27.39
C ILE A 411 13.19 -20.94 28.49
N PHE A 412 12.39 -21.97 28.22
CA PHE A 412 11.58 -22.60 29.27
C PHE A 412 12.48 -23.37 30.23
N ASN A 413 12.51 -22.96 31.48
CA ASN A 413 13.25 -23.62 32.55
C ASN A 413 12.28 -24.53 33.34
N ASP A 414 12.53 -25.85 33.34
CA ASP A 414 11.72 -26.83 34.06
C ASP A 414 11.82 -26.70 35.61
N GLU A 415 12.69 -25.80 36.10
CA GLU A 415 12.93 -25.58 37.55
C GLU A 415 12.01 -24.52 38.19
N ILE A 416 11.01 -23.97 37.45
CA ILE A 416 10.01 -23.08 38.04
C ILE A 416 8.87 -23.92 38.62
N ASN A 417 9.06 -24.32 39.91
CA ASN A 417 8.02 -24.85 40.80
C ASN A 417 7.22 -23.72 41.45
#